data_850354385464671824ae4a8c63f1a7e9
#
_entry.id   850354385464671824ae4a8c63f1a7e9
#
_cell.length_a   1.000
_cell.length_b   1.000
_cell.length_c   1.000
_cell.angle_alpha   90.00
_cell.angle_beta   90.00
_cell.angle_gamma   90.00
#
_symmetry.space_group_name_H-M   'P 1'
#
loop_
_entity.id
_entity.type
_entity.pdbx_description
1 polymer ?
#
loop_
_entity_poly.entity_id
_entity_poly.type
_entity_poly.pdbx_seq_one_letter_code
_entity_poly.pdbx_strand_id
1 'polypeptide(L)'
;FYKLSNNDFSLLAFYKRRFLRIVPPLLFVCIFTLIVGYFLLFPMVYRELNIEVANALLFIGNFRFANSGGYFALDSSDKLLLHTWYLAVTIQFYILFPLIVLLLKKVFSLKRLPLAVTVVFILLTVTSVIVSRNGKGYLLTQCRIFELFFGSVLFFYKDIVYKKVFSLNTYLPLLGEVLGIVIIIASIFTVELQNGVWTVTNSLPTMIGTALVILSHNKNSVLRLPPLTLLGKSSYSLYLWHWPLFVFALRCGYTDTVLSCSIVILVILIFT
;
A
#
# COMPACT_ATOMS: atom_id res chain seq x y z
N PHE A 1 15.93 0.41 -10.13
CA PHE A 1 17.27 -0.20 -10.11
C PHE A 1 17.81 -0.46 -11.52
N TYR A 2 17.08 -1.10 -12.43
CA TYR A 2 17.56 -1.36 -13.79
C TYR A 2 18.06 -0.10 -14.52
N LYS A 3 17.32 1.01 -14.47
CA LYS A 3 17.75 2.31 -15.01
C LYS A 3 18.92 2.93 -14.25
N LEU A 4 19.03 2.66 -12.95
CA LEU A 4 20.17 3.10 -12.12
C LEU A 4 21.47 2.37 -12.48
N SER A 5 21.41 1.08 -12.82
CA SER A 5 22.59 0.33 -13.24
C SER A 5 23.13 0.80 -14.59
N ASN A 6 22.26 1.25 -15.49
CA ASN A 6 22.60 1.70 -16.84
C ASN A 6 22.90 3.21 -16.95
N ASN A 7 22.99 3.95 -15.84
CA ASN A 7 23.15 5.41 -15.79
C ASN A 7 22.03 6.25 -16.46
N ASP A 8 20.90 5.63 -16.82
CA ASP A 8 19.74 6.25 -17.49
C ASP A 8 18.68 6.76 -16.50
N PHE A 9 19.01 6.89 -15.22
CA PHE A 9 18.06 7.28 -14.20
C PHE A 9 17.98 8.80 -14.08
N SER A 10 16.82 9.36 -14.43
CA SER A 10 16.46 10.75 -14.16
C SER A 10 15.48 10.83 -13.00
N LEU A 11 15.89 11.52 -11.93
CA LEU A 11 15.09 11.74 -10.73
C LEU A 11 13.81 12.53 -11.08
N LEU A 12 13.94 13.59 -11.88
CA LEU A 12 12.81 14.42 -12.32
C LEU A 12 11.80 13.61 -13.15
N ALA A 13 12.28 12.79 -14.09
CA ALA A 13 11.41 11.92 -14.88
C ALA A 13 10.73 10.84 -14.02
N PHE A 14 11.37 10.36 -12.96
CA PHE A 14 10.77 9.44 -12.00
C PHE A 14 9.61 10.13 -11.24
N TYR A 15 9.84 11.31 -10.66
CA TYR A 15 8.82 12.03 -9.91
C TYR A 15 7.66 12.48 -10.81
N LYS A 16 7.94 13.00 -12.01
CA LYS A 16 6.90 13.39 -12.98
C LYS A 16 5.95 12.23 -13.30
N ARG A 17 6.49 11.03 -13.58
CA ARG A 17 5.66 9.85 -13.86
C ARG A 17 4.79 9.43 -12.66
N ARG A 18 5.30 9.52 -11.44
CA ARG A 18 4.55 9.21 -10.23
C ARG A 18 3.47 10.25 -9.95
N PHE A 19 3.82 11.52 -10.07
CA PHE A 19 2.88 12.62 -9.92
C PHE A 19 1.70 12.52 -10.88
N LEU A 20 1.96 12.37 -12.17
CA LEU A 20 0.91 12.25 -13.20
C LEU A 20 0.03 11.00 -13.02
N ARG A 21 0.54 9.94 -12.40
CA ARG A 21 -0.24 8.74 -12.12
C ARG A 21 -1.11 8.87 -10.87
N ILE A 22 -0.65 9.62 -9.86
CA ILE A 22 -1.24 9.61 -8.52
C ILE A 22 -2.15 10.82 -8.30
N VAL A 23 -1.68 12.01 -8.64
CA VAL A 23 -2.36 13.25 -8.28
C VAL A 23 -3.67 13.48 -9.04
N PRO A 24 -3.76 13.30 -10.38
CA PRO A 24 -5.01 13.59 -11.09
C PRO A 24 -6.20 12.73 -10.62
N PRO A 25 -6.09 11.39 -10.46
CA PRO A 25 -7.19 10.59 -9.92
C PRO A 25 -7.55 10.98 -8.48
N LEU A 26 -6.55 11.27 -7.64
CA LEU A 26 -6.79 11.72 -6.26
C LEU A 26 -7.58 13.03 -6.22
N LEU A 27 -7.19 14.01 -7.05
CA LEU A 27 -7.91 15.28 -7.17
C LEU A 27 -9.37 15.06 -7.56
N PHE A 28 -9.62 14.18 -8.53
CA PHE A 28 -10.97 13.87 -8.99
C PHE A 28 -11.82 13.29 -7.86
N VAL A 29 -11.30 12.32 -7.10
CA VAL A 29 -11.99 11.74 -5.94
C VAL A 29 -12.20 12.79 -4.85
N CYS A 30 -11.23 13.64 -4.55
CA CYS A 30 -11.37 14.73 -3.57
C CYS A 30 -12.48 15.71 -3.97
N ILE A 31 -12.52 16.15 -5.24
CA ILE A 31 -13.56 17.07 -5.75
C ILE A 31 -14.94 16.40 -5.66
N PHE A 32 -15.05 15.15 -6.11
CA PHE A 32 -16.30 14.39 -5.99
C PHE A 32 -16.77 14.29 -4.55
N THR A 33 -15.87 13.93 -3.63
CA THR A 33 -16.18 13.76 -2.21
C THR A 33 -16.63 15.10 -1.58
N LEU A 34 -16.02 16.21 -1.97
CA LEU A 34 -16.44 17.55 -1.53
C LEU A 34 -17.84 17.92 -2.06
N ILE A 35 -18.11 17.69 -3.36
CA ILE A 35 -19.42 18.00 -3.96
C ILE A 35 -20.51 17.17 -3.28
N VAL A 36 -20.35 15.85 -3.21
CA VAL A 36 -21.33 14.96 -2.59
C VAL A 36 -21.48 15.26 -1.11
N GLY A 37 -20.34 15.49 -0.42
CA GLY A 37 -20.32 15.85 0.99
C GLY A 37 -21.06 17.14 1.31
N TYR A 38 -21.02 18.14 0.42
CA TYR A 38 -21.74 19.39 0.61
C TYR A 38 -23.26 19.18 0.74
N PHE A 39 -23.82 18.21 0.00
CA PHE A 39 -25.26 17.92 0.02
C PHE A 39 -25.66 16.91 1.12
N LEU A 40 -24.76 16.02 1.52
CA LEU A 40 -25.11 14.88 2.40
C LEU A 40 -24.62 15.03 3.84
N LEU A 41 -23.62 15.89 4.10
CA LEU A 41 -22.99 15.96 5.41
C LEU A 41 -23.48 17.14 6.24
N PHE A 42 -23.54 16.95 7.56
CA PHE A 42 -23.72 18.07 8.49
C PHE A 42 -22.51 19.03 8.43
N PRO A 43 -22.72 20.34 8.70
CA PRO A 43 -21.67 21.36 8.58
C PRO A 43 -20.37 21.04 9.32
N MET A 44 -20.46 20.43 10.52
CA MET A 44 -19.27 20.03 11.29
C MET A 44 -18.47 18.94 10.59
N VAL A 45 -19.14 17.91 10.06
CA VAL A 45 -18.49 16.80 9.35
C VAL A 45 -17.91 17.27 8.02
N TYR A 46 -18.63 18.17 7.32
CA TYR A 46 -18.13 18.77 6.09
C TYR A 46 -16.88 19.63 6.32
N ARG A 47 -16.79 20.34 7.44
CA ARG A 47 -15.57 21.06 7.84
C ARG A 47 -14.39 20.10 8.03
N GLU A 48 -14.60 18.98 8.71
CA GLU A 48 -13.57 17.96 8.88
C GLU A 48 -13.14 17.35 7.53
N LEU A 49 -14.08 17.09 6.62
CA LEU A 49 -13.79 16.63 5.27
C LEU A 49 -12.87 17.60 4.51
N ASN A 50 -13.09 18.93 4.60
CA ASN A 50 -12.21 19.90 3.94
C ASN A 50 -10.77 19.79 4.46
N ILE A 51 -10.60 19.54 5.77
CA ILE A 51 -9.27 19.34 6.35
C ILE A 51 -8.67 18.00 5.91
N GLU A 52 -9.48 16.94 5.81
CA GLU A 52 -9.02 15.64 5.28
C GLU A 52 -8.54 15.77 3.82
N VAL A 53 -9.27 16.49 2.98
CA VAL A 53 -8.88 16.78 1.59
C VAL A 53 -7.55 17.51 1.52
N ALA A 54 -7.39 18.58 2.31
CA ALA A 54 -6.13 19.31 2.35
C ALA A 54 -4.95 18.40 2.76
N ASN A 55 -5.13 17.58 3.80
CA ASN A 55 -4.11 16.64 4.26
C ASN A 55 -3.83 15.51 3.25
N ALA A 56 -4.84 15.05 2.51
CA ALA A 56 -4.68 14.05 1.46
C ALA A 56 -3.86 14.62 0.29
N LEU A 57 -4.14 15.84 -0.15
CA LEU A 57 -3.42 16.52 -1.24
C LEU A 57 -1.98 16.89 -0.85
N LEU A 58 -1.74 17.20 0.41
CA LEU A 58 -0.39 17.45 0.94
C LEU A 58 0.37 16.16 1.30
N PHE A 59 -0.27 15.00 1.20
CA PHE A 59 0.29 13.68 1.56
C PHE A 59 0.83 13.62 3.00
N ILE A 60 0.10 14.25 3.95
CA ILE A 60 0.40 14.26 5.39
C ILE A 60 -0.73 13.67 6.23
N GLY A 61 -1.76 13.11 5.60
CA GLY A 61 -2.93 12.55 6.27
C GLY A 61 -2.60 11.48 7.32
N ASN A 62 -1.55 10.70 7.09
CA ASN A 62 -1.08 9.68 8.02
C ASN A 62 -0.69 10.24 9.40
N PHE A 63 -0.03 11.41 9.47
CA PHE A 63 0.32 12.07 10.74
C PHE A 63 -0.93 12.64 11.44
N ARG A 64 -1.87 13.21 10.68
CA ARG A 64 -3.12 13.72 11.24
C ARG A 64 -3.93 12.59 11.87
N PHE A 65 -4.17 11.51 11.12
CA PHE A 65 -4.94 10.38 11.61
C PHE A 65 -4.27 9.65 12.77
N ALA A 66 -2.94 9.62 12.83
CA ALA A 66 -2.21 9.09 13.99
C ALA A 66 -2.48 9.89 15.27
N ASN A 67 -2.68 11.21 15.16
CA ASN A 67 -2.92 12.10 16.31
C ASN A 67 -4.41 12.20 16.69
N SER A 68 -5.34 11.81 15.81
CA SER A 68 -6.80 11.89 16.02
C SER A 68 -7.43 10.58 16.50
N GLY A 69 -6.76 9.83 17.38
CA GLY A 69 -7.26 8.56 17.93
C GLY A 69 -6.87 7.32 17.13
N GLY A 70 -6.20 7.47 16.00
CA GLY A 70 -5.73 6.35 15.17
C GLY A 70 -6.79 5.78 14.22
N TYR A 71 -6.41 4.73 13.51
CA TYR A 71 -7.23 4.07 12.50
C TYR A 71 -8.41 3.29 13.10
N PHE A 72 -8.23 2.76 14.31
CA PHE A 72 -9.21 1.92 14.99
C PHE A 72 -10.06 2.68 16.01
N ALA A 73 -10.03 4.02 16.01
CA ALA A 73 -10.90 4.82 16.84
C ALA A 73 -12.38 4.65 16.43
N LEU A 74 -13.30 4.78 17.38
CA LEU A 74 -14.75 4.66 17.14
C LEU A 74 -15.25 5.58 16.01
N ASP A 75 -14.60 6.75 15.82
CA ASP A 75 -14.95 7.73 14.79
C ASP A 75 -14.31 7.45 13.42
N SER A 76 -13.66 6.30 13.22
CA SER A 76 -12.95 6.02 11.96
C SER A 76 -13.91 5.87 10.77
N SER A 77 -15.13 5.37 11.00
CA SER A 77 -16.20 5.26 10.00
C SER A 77 -16.73 6.60 9.52
N ASP A 78 -16.48 7.69 10.26
CA ASP A 78 -16.89 9.04 9.90
C ASP A 78 -15.89 9.76 8.98
N LYS A 79 -14.67 9.26 8.86
CA LYS A 79 -13.59 9.87 8.10
C LYS A 79 -13.61 9.41 6.65
N LEU A 80 -14.10 10.26 5.74
CA LEU A 80 -14.32 9.91 4.33
C LEU A 80 -13.03 9.63 3.54
N LEU A 81 -11.91 10.26 3.92
CA LEU A 81 -10.62 10.08 3.25
C LEU A 81 -9.60 9.37 4.13
N LEU A 82 -10.05 8.63 5.17
CA LEU A 82 -9.14 7.92 6.08
C LEU A 82 -8.13 7.04 5.32
N HIS A 83 -8.59 6.27 4.33
CA HIS A 83 -7.74 5.37 3.54
C HIS A 83 -6.53 6.07 2.88
N THR A 84 -6.60 7.39 2.64
CA THR A 84 -5.50 8.15 2.03
C THR A 84 -4.24 8.24 2.90
N TRP A 85 -4.31 7.79 4.18
CA TRP A 85 -3.13 7.69 5.03
C TRP A 85 -2.02 6.83 4.43
N TYR A 86 -2.38 5.69 3.82
CA TYR A 86 -1.40 4.80 3.21
C TYR A 86 -0.83 5.37 1.90
N LEU A 87 -1.64 6.17 1.18
CA LEU A 87 -1.16 6.92 0.04
C LEU A 87 -0.09 7.95 0.46
N ALA A 88 -0.29 8.64 1.58
CA ALA A 88 0.69 9.55 2.15
C ALA A 88 2.01 8.82 2.46
N VAL A 89 1.97 7.68 3.14
CA VAL A 89 3.15 6.83 3.39
C VAL A 89 3.84 6.43 2.07
N THR A 90 3.06 6.03 1.06
CA THR A 90 3.59 5.62 -0.24
C THR A 90 4.30 6.76 -0.97
N ILE A 91 3.76 7.97 -0.95
CA ILE A 91 4.38 9.15 -1.57
C ILE A 91 5.65 9.55 -0.82
N GLN A 92 5.63 9.55 0.50
CA GLN A 92 6.81 9.81 1.32
C GLN A 92 7.92 8.78 1.01
N PHE A 93 7.56 7.51 0.85
CA PHE A 93 8.49 6.49 0.37
C PHE A 93 9.02 6.81 -1.03
N TYR A 94 8.18 7.19 -1.99
CA TYR A 94 8.66 7.54 -3.34
C TYR A 94 9.60 8.75 -3.36
N ILE A 95 9.47 9.67 -2.41
CA ILE A 95 10.41 10.80 -2.27
C ILE A 95 11.75 10.30 -1.70
N LEU A 96 11.72 9.53 -0.62
CA LEU A 96 12.92 9.11 0.10
C LEU A 96 13.70 8.00 -0.62
N PHE A 97 13.00 7.05 -1.22
CA PHE A 97 13.60 5.84 -1.78
C PHE A 97 14.66 6.10 -2.86
N PRO A 98 14.40 6.90 -3.91
CA PRO A 98 15.43 7.16 -4.93
C PRO A 98 16.63 7.90 -4.35
N LEU A 99 16.43 8.79 -3.37
CA LEU A 99 17.50 9.52 -2.70
C LEU A 99 18.41 8.55 -1.91
N ILE A 100 17.80 7.65 -1.14
CA ILE A 100 18.53 6.61 -0.39
C ILE A 100 19.34 5.74 -1.37
N VAL A 101 18.73 5.27 -2.46
CA VAL A 101 19.41 4.40 -3.43
C VAL A 101 20.53 5.12 -4.15
N LEU A 102 20.36 6.38 -4.52
CA LEU A 102 21.43 7.20 -5.12
C LEU A 102 22.58 7.41 -4.15
N LEU A 103 22.29 7.67 -2.88
CA LEU A 103 23.31 7.79 -1.82
C LEU A 103 24.07 6.47 -1.66
N LEU A 104 23.36 5.34 -1.57
CA LEU A 104 23.99 4.03 -1.45
C LEU A 104 24.86 3.71 -2.68
N LYS A 105 24.41 4.07 -3.89
CA LYS A 105 25.20 3.89 -5.13
C LYS A 105 26.47 4.75 -5.11
N LYS A 106 26.42 5.94 -4.52
CA LYS A 106 27.61 6.81 -4.40
C LYS A 106 28.65 6.26 -3.42
N VAL A 107 28.18 5.61 -2.34
CA VAL A 107 29.05 5.10 -1.26
C VAL A 107 29.53 3.68 -1.53
N PHE A 108 28.68 2.83 -2.10
CA PHE A 108 28.95 1.41 -2.30
C PHE A 108 29.08 1.05 -3.80
N SER A 109 29.98 0.12 -4.11
CA SER A 109 30.06 -0.46 -5.45
C SER A 109 28.77 -1.21 -5.81
N LEU A 110 28.48 -1.36 -7.11
CA LEU A 110 27.28 -2.10 -7.59
C LEU A 110 27.21 -3.53 -7.02
N LYS A 111 28.35 -4.18 -6.79
CA LYS A 111 28.41 -5.54 -6.21
C LYS A 111 27.96 -5.57 -4.74
N ARG A 112 28.20 -4.49 -3.98
CA ARG A 112 27.84 -4.37 -2.56
C ARG A 112 26.45 -3.74 -2.35
N LEU A 113 25.85 -3.16 -3.39
CA LEU A 113 24.56 -2.48 -3.32
C LEU A 113 23.44 -3.40 -2.79
N PRO A 114 23.30 -4.69 -3.19
CA PRO A 114 22.30 -5.59 -2.62
C PRO A 114 22.41 -5.73 -1.11
N LEU A 115 23.64 -5.90 -0.61
CA LEU A 115 23.91 -6.00 0.82
C LEU A 115 23.56 -4.70 1.55
N ALA A 116 23.96 -3.54 1.01
CA ALA A 116 23.65 -2.24 1.58
C ALA A 116 22.13 -2.00 1.66
N VAL A 117 21.38 -2.35 0.62
CA VAL A 117 19.91 -2.28 0.62
C VAL A 117 19.30 -3.22 1.67
N THR A 118 19.85 -4.42 1.83
CA THR A 118 19.38 -5.37 2.86
C THR A 118 19.64 -4.83 4.27
N VAL A 119 20.81 -4.22 4.51
CA VAL A 119 21.12 -3.59 5.81
C VAL A 119 20.14 -2.44 6.10
N VAL A 120 19.85 -1.58 5.11
CA VAL A 120 18.86 -0.51 5.29
C VAL A 120 17.47 -1.09 5.60
N PHE A 121 17.05 -2.16 4.91
CA PHE A 121 15.80 -2.85 5.20
C PHE A 121 15.74 -3.35 6.65
N ILE A 122 16.80 -3.99 7.15
CA ILE A 122 16.89 -4.47 8.54
C ILE A 122 16.78 -3.30 9.52
N LEU A 123 17.50 -2.20 9.27
CA LEU A 123 17.44 -1.00 10.13
C LEU A 123 16.04 -0.40 10.17
N LEU A 124 15.37 -0.30 9.02
CA LEU A 124 13.99 0.17 8.95
C LEU A 124 13.02 -0.75 9.69
N THR A 125 13.23 -2.07 9.61
CA THR A 125 12.42 -3.05 10.35
C THR A 125 12.62 -2.91 11.86
N VAL A 126 13.87 -2.78 12.32
CA VAL A 126 14.19 -2.55 13.75
C VAL A 126 13.56 -1.25 14.23
N THR A 127 13.68 -0.17 13.46
CA THR A 127 13.05 1.12 13.78
C THR A 127 11.54 0.98 13.91
N SER A 128 10.91 0.24 12.99
CA SER A 128 9.47 -0.05 13.04
C SER A 128 9.07 -0.78 14.32
N VAL A 129 9.84 -1.80 14.73
CA VAL A 129 9.59 -2.54 16.00
C VAL A 129 9.68 -1.62 17.22
N ILE A 130 10.69 -0.73 17.27
CA ILE A 130 10.89 0.18 18.39
C ILE A 130 9.74 1.21 18.47
N VAL A 131 9.40 1.83 17.36
CA VAL A 131 8.39 2.90 17.31
C VAL A 131 6.95 2.36 17.49
N SER A 132 6.66 1.17 16.99
CA SER A 132 5.31 0.57 17.11
C SER A 132 4.92 0.22 18.54
N ARG A 133 5.87 0.03 19.45
CA ARG A 133 5.62 -0.23 20.89
C ARG A 133 4.80 0.85 21.57
N ASN A 134 4.81 2.08 21.04
CA ASN A 134 4.08 3.21 21.62
C ASN A 134 2.60 3.31 21.20
N GLY A 135 2.02 2.28 20.57
CA GLY A 135 0.60 2.18 20.22
C GLY A 135 0.12 3.04 19.04
N LYS A 136 0.87 4.04 18.61
CA LYS A 136 0.53 4.94 17.49
C LYS A 136 1.14 4.52 16.15
N GLY A 137 1.84 3.40 16.10
CA GLY A 137 2.73 3.01 15.01
C GLY A 137 2.03 2.66 13.69
N TYR A 138 0.75 2.27 13.70
CA TYR A 138 0.06 1.79 12.51
C TYR A 138 0.10 2.76 11.33
N LEU A 139 -0.11 4.04 11.57
CA LEU A 139 -0.24 5.09 10.57
C LEU A 139 1.09 5.81 10.26
N LEU A 140 2.12 5.63 11.09
CA LEU A 140 3.39 6.33 10.94
C LEU A 140 4.24 5.71 9.83
N THR A 141 4.83 6.56 8.99
CA THR A 141 5.69 6.16 7.86
C THR A 141 6.85 5.29 8.31
N GLN A 142 7.51 5.63 9.42
CA GLN A 142 8.64 4.86 9.95
C GLN A 142 8.26 3.44 10.38
N CYS A 143 6.97 3.18 10.63
CA CYS A 143 6.47 1.85 10.97
C CYS A 143 6.02 1.03 9.75
N ARG A 144 5.94 1.64 8.56
CA ARG A 144 5.44 1.01 7.33
C ARG A 144 6.44 0.99 6.18
N ILE A 145 7.43 1.88 6.21
CA ILE A 145 8.38 2.05 5.10
C ILE A 145 9.20 0.77 4.81
N PHE A 146 9.43 -0.09 5.82
CA PHE A 146 10.13 -1.36 5.65
C PHE A 146 9.38 -2.32 4.71
N GLU A 147 8.03 -2.34 4.76
CA GLU A 147 7.19 -3.18 3.89
C GLU A 147 7.41 -2.81 2.42
N LEU A 148 7.42 -1.51 2.13
CA LEU A 148 7.67 -0.99 0.78
C LEU A 148 9.13 -1.22 0.35
N PHE A 149 10.07 -1.09 1.30
CA PHE A 149 11.51 -1.29 1.05
C PHE A 149 11.85 -2.76 0.80
N PHE A 150 11.09 -3.69 1.37
CA PHE A 150 11.22 -5.14 1.16
C PHE A 150 11.16 -5.53 -0.32
N GLY A 151 10.29 -4.89 -1.11
CA GLY A 151 10.25 -5.08 -2.55
C GLY A 151 11.58 -4.81 -3.26
N SER A 152 12.41 -3.94 -2.71
CA SER A 152 13.74 -3.65 -3.23
C SER A 152 14.74 -4.77 -2.94
N VAL A 153 14.64 -5.39 -1.78
CA VAL A 153 15.42 -6.58 -1.42
C VAL A 153 15.05 -7.72 -2.37
N LEU A 154 13.75 -7.98 -2.56
CA LEU A 154 13.28 -9.01 -3.49
C LEU A 154 13.81 -8.79 -4.90
N PHE A 155 13.85 -7.53 -5.38
CA PHE A 155 14.38 -7.22 -6.70
C PHE A 155 15.82 -7.71 -6.91
N PHE A 156 16.70 -7.55 -5.92
CA PHE A 156 18.09 -7.97 -6.03
C PHE A 156 18.29 -9.47 -5.94
N TYR A 157 17.45 -10.16 -5.18
CA TYR A 157 17.64 -11.59 -4.91
C TYR A 157 16.75 -12.50 -5.76
N LYS A 158 15.77 -11.95 -6.51
CA LYS A 158 14.79 -12.73 -7.28
C LYS A 158 15.41 -13.74 -8.23
N ASP A 159 16.43 -13.33 -9.00
CA ASP A 159 17.04 -14.21 -10.01
C ASP A 159 17.88 -15.33 -9.35
N ILE A 160 18.52 -15.03 -8.22
CA ILE A 160 19.29 -16.01 -7.45
C ILE A 160 18.34 -17.04 -6.83
N VAL A 161 17.25 -16.59 -6.19
CA VAL A 161 16.26 -17.47 -5.59
C VAL A 161 15.55 -18.30 -6.65
N TYR A 162 15.16 -17.69 -7.78
CA TYR A 162 14.53 -18.42 -8.87
C TYR A 162 15.43 -19.54 -9.37
N LYS A 163 16.69 -19.26 -9.68
CA LYS A 163 17.66 -20.26 -10.15
C LYS A 163 17.95 -21.35 -9.13
N LYS A 164 18.06 -21.02 -7.84
CA LYS A 164 18.43 -21.98 -6.78
C LYS A 164 17.26 -22.84 -6.29
N VAL A 165 16.03 -22.35 -6.39
CA VAL A 165 14.84 -23.01 -5.83
C VAL A 165 13.84 -23.37 -6.92
N PHE A 166 13.29 -22.37 -7.59
CA PHE A 166 12.14 -22.57 -8.48
C PHE A 166 12.49 -23.20 -9.82
N SER A 167 13.75 -23.14 -10.28
CA SER A 167 14.18 -23.80 -11.50
C SER A 167 14.54 -25.29 -11.34
N LEU A 168 14.57 -25.79 -10.11
CA LEU A 168 14.91 -27.20 -9.83
C LEU A 168 13.82 -28.18 -10.30
N ASN A 169 12.57 -27.77 -10.30
CA ASN A 169 11.45 -28.59 -10.72
C ASN A 169 10.36 -27.72 -11.34
N THR A 170 9.69 -28.23 -12.38
CA THR A 170 8.62 -27.54 -13.12
C THR A 170 7.40 -27.20 -12.24
N TYR A 171 7.16 -27.95 -11.17
CA TYR A 171 6.03 -27.74 -10.26
C TYR A 171 6.31 -26.70 -9.16
N LEU A 172 7.57 -26.42 -8.84
CA LEU A 172 7.93 -25.49 -7.76
C LEU A 172 7.42 -24.06 -7.98
N PRO A 173 7.42 -23.49 -9.19
CA PRO A 173 6.81 -22.18 -9.42
C PRO A 173 5.32 -22.15 -9.12
N LEU A 174 4.56 -23.18 -9.52
CA LEU A 174 3.13 -23.29 -9.20
C LEU A 174 2.91 -23.43 -7.71
N LEU A 175 3.64 -24.30 -7.05
CA LEU A 175 3.57 -24.51 -5.59
C LEU A 175 3.89 -23.22 -4.83
N GLY A 176 4.93 -22.50 -5.23
CA GLY A 176 5.30 -21.20 -4.61
C GLY A 176 4.22 -20.15 -4.77
N GLU A 177 3.59 -20.04 -5.93
CA GLU A 177 2.47 -19.14 -6.17
C GLU A 177 1.25 -19.51 -5.32
N VAL A 178 0.81 -20.78 -5.35
CA VAL A 178 -0.35 -21.25 -4.59
C VAL A 178 -0.14 -21.06 -3.08
N LEU A 179 1.03 -21.48 -2.57
CA LEU A 179 1.38 -21.30 -1.16
C LEU A 179 1.39 -19.82 -0.77
N GLY A 180 1.96 -18.96 -1.63
CA GLY A 180 1.97 -17.52 -1.41
C GLY A 180 0.56 -16.92 -1.34
N ILE A 181 -0.33 -17.32 -2.26
CA ILE A 181 -1.74 -16.87 -2.24
C ILE A 181 -2.46 -17.38 -0.99
N VAL A 182 -2.26 -18.64 -0.64
CA VAL A 182 -2.87 -19.23 0.58
C VAL A 182 -2.42 -18.49 1.84
N ILE A 183 -1.13 -18.17 1.97
CA ILE A 183 -0.61 -17.39 3.11
C ILE A 183 -1.23 -16.00 3.14
N ILE A 184 -1.36 -15.30 2.01
CA ILE A 184 -1.98 -13.98 1.95
C ILE A 184 -3.45 -14.06 2.40
N ILE A 185 -4.21 -15.02 1.89
CA ILE A 185 -5.62 -15.20 2.26
C ILE A 185 -5.73 -15.58 3.74
N ALA A 186 -4.94 -16.54 4.21
CA ALA A 186 -4.94 -16.95 5.61
C ALA A 186 -4.60 -15.80 6.56
N SER A 187 -3.69 -14.88 6.14
CA SER A 187 -3.33 -13.73 6.96
C SER A 187 -4.49 -12.76 7.23
N ILE A 188 -5.49 -12.72 6.34
CA ILE A 188 -6.69 -11.89 6.53
C ILE A 188 -7.51 -12.37 7.73
N PHE A 189 -7.53 -13.69 7.97
CA PHE A 189 -8.34 -14.30 9.02
C PHE A 189 -7.56 -14.55 10.32
N THR A 190 -6.23 -14.59 10.26
CA THR A 190 -5.39 -15.00 11.40
C THR A 190 -4.63 -13.85 12.04
N VAL A 191 -4.50 -12.70 11.33
CA VAL A 191 -3.82 -11.54 11.89
C VAL A 191 -4.74 -10.82 12.86
N GLU A 192 -4.44 -10.94 14.14
CA GLU A 192 -5.12 -10.21 15.21
C GLU A 192 -4.27 -9.04 15.71
N LEU A 193 -4.93 -7.95 16.09
CA LEU A 193 -4.28 -6.81 16.71
C LEU A 193 -4.00 -7.12 18.18
N GLN A 194 -2.75 -7.32 18.55
CA GLN A 194 -2.37 -7.48 19.95
C GLN A 194 -2.63 -6.16 20.71
N ASN A 195 -3.62 -6.15 21.61
CA ASN A 195 -4.03 -4.96 22.37
C ASN A 195 -4.37 -3.75 21.49
N GLY A 196 -4.92 -3.96 20.30
CA GLY A 196 -5.21 -2.87 19.35
C GLY A 196 -3.96 -2.26 18.67
N VAL A 197 -2.79 -2.84 18.85
CA VAL A 197 -1.52 -2.34 18.32
C VAL A 197 -1.07 -3.20 17.13
N TRP A 198 -0.80 -2.54 16.01
CA TRP A 198 -0.18 -3.19 14.87
C TRP A 198 1.33 -3.35 15.11
N THR A 199 1.81 -4.56 14.93
CA THR A 199 3.23 -4.91 15.06
C THR A 199 3.82 -5.37 13.73
N VAL A 200 5.15 -5.39 13.62
CA VAL A 200 5.85 -5.92 12.43
C VAL A 200 5.45 -7.36 12.14
N THR A 201 5.17 -8.16 13.17
CA THR A 201 4.73 -9.56 13.04
C THR A 201 3.42 -9.70 12.27
N ASN A 202 2.53 -8.71 12.35
CA ASN A 202 1.27 -8.72 11.62
C ASN A 202 1.47 -8.58 10.09
N SER A 203 2.54 -7.89 9.65
CA SER A 203 2.86 -7.73 8.22
C SER A 203 3.62 -8.94 7.65
N LEU A 204 4.33 -9.71 8.48
CA LEU A 204 5.22 -10.79 8.01
C LEU A 204 4.52 -11.84 7.14
N PRO A 205 3.34 -12.40 7.51
CA PRO A 205 2.69 -13.41 6.68
C PRO A 205 2.37 -12.89 5.27
N THR A 206 1.80 -11.69 5.19
CA THR A 206 1.47 -11.04 3.91
C THR A 206 2.73 -10.74 3.08
N MET A 207 3.81 -10.30 3.71
CA MET A 207 5.10 -10.04 3.05
C MET A 207 5.71 -11.34 2.51
N ILE A 208 5.71 -12.42 3.29
CA ILE A 208 6.22 -13.74 2.89
C ILE A 208 5.37 -14.28 1.74
N GLY A 209 4.04 -14.25 1.85
CA GLY A 209 3.14 -14.70 0.79
C GLY A 209 3.36 -13.92 -0.52
N THR A 210 3.46 -12.59 -0.45
CA THR A 210 3.76 -11.74 -1.61
C THR A 210 5.15 -12.06 -2.21
N ALA A 211 6.15 -12.29 -1.37
CA ALA A 211 7.49 -12.69 -1.83
C ALA A 211 7.46 -14.01 -2.60
N LEU A 212 6.74 -15.01 -2.10
CA LEU A 212 6.59 -16.31 -2.77
C LEU A 212 5.94 -16.16 -4.14
N VAL A 213 4.84 -15.38 -4.25
CA VAL A 213 4.16 -15.12 -5.52
C VAL A 213 5.11 -14.43 -6.52
N ILE A 214 5.86 -13.41 -6.09
CA ILE A 214 6.78 -12.67 -6.95
C ILE A 214 7.97 -13.53 -7.36
N LEU A 215 8.57 -14.27 -6.44
CA LEU A 215 9.80 -15.03 -6.65
C LEU A 215 9.55 -16.33 -7.44
N SER A 216 8.36 -16.92 -7.34
CA SER A 216 7.97 -18.11 -8.09
C SER A 216 7.98 -17.87 -9.60
N HIS A 217 7.69 -16.64 -10.04
CA HIS A 217 7.67 -16.22 -11.45
C HIS A 217 6.96 -17.25 -12.36
N ASN A 218 5.81 -17.79 -11.90
CA ASN A 218 5.07 -18.81 -12.63
C ASN A 218 4.57 -18.29 -13.98
N LYS A 219 4.97 -18.95 -15.07
CA LYS A 219 4.56 -18.56 -16.43
C LYS A 219 3.08 -18.84 -16.69
N ASN A 220 2.54 -19.87 -16.05
CA ASN A 220 1.14 -20.31 -16.18
C ASN A 220 0.29 -19.80 -15.01
N SER A 221 0.63 -18.66 -14.43
CA SER A 221 -0.04 -18.08 -13.28
C SER A 221 -1.50 -17.73 -13.59
N VAL A 222 -2.40 -18.11 -12.68
CA VAL A 222 -3.83 -17.71 -12.69
C VAL A 222 -3.95 -16.19 -12.62
N LEU A 223 -3.01 -15.50 -11.96
CA LEU A 223 -2.97 -14.03 -11.85
C LEU A 223 -2.79 -13.32 -13.19
N ARG A 224 -2.40 -14.04 -14.26
CA ARG A 224 -2.29 -13.51 -15.63
C ARG A 224 -3.59 -13.56 -16.43
N LEU A 225 -4.66 -14.13 -15.88
CA LEU A 225 -5.96 -14.12 -16.53
C LEU A 225 -6.44 -12.67 -16.78
N PRO A 226 -7.08 -12.41 -17.94
CA PRO A 226 -7.49 -11.05 -18.31
C PRO A 226 -8.31 -10.31 -17.25
N PRO A 227 -9.28 -10.93 -16.56
CA PRO A 227 -10.04 -10.23 -15.50
C PRO A 227 -9.14 -9.80 -14.34
N LEU A 228 -8.22 -10.65 -13.87
CA LEU A 228 -7.33 -10.34 -12.76
C LEU A 228 -6.29 -9.28 -13.13
N THR A 229 -5.78 -9.33 -14.37
CA THR A 229 -4.87 -8.29 -14.86
C THR A 229 -5.57 -6.94 -15.03
N LEU A 230 -6.85 -6.93 -15.41
CA LEU A 230 -7.66 -5.72 -15.48
C LEU A 230 -7.86 -5.12 -14.07
N LEU A 231 -8.27 -5.92 -13.09
CA LEU A 231 -8.36 -5.51 -11.68
C LEU A 231 -7.02 -4.97 -11.16
N GLY A 232 -5.91 -5.62 -11.51
CA GLY A 232 -4.58 -5.14 -11.15
C GLY A 232 -4.24 -3.78 -11.77
N LYS A 233 -4.65 -3.53 -13.02
CA LYS A 233 -4.42 -2.24 -13.68
C LYS A 233 -5.25 -1.12 -13.09
N SER A 234 -6.49 -1.40 -12.71
CA SER A 234 -7.42 -0.45 -12.10
C SER A 234 -7.33 -0.37 -10.56
N SER A 235 -6.43 -1.15 -9.94
CA SER A 235 -6.32 -1.25 -8.48
C SER A 235 -6.15 0.08 -7.76
N TYR A 236 -5.46 1.05 -8.35
CA TYR A 236 -5.29 2.38 -7.76
C TYR A 236 -6.60 3.19 -7.77
N SER A 237 -7.36 3.14 -8.85
CA SER A 237 -8.67 3.78 -8.93
C SER A 237 -9.63 3.12 -7.93
N LEU A 238 -9.68 1.78 -7.90
CA LEU A 238 -10.46 1.02 -6.92
C LEU A 238 -10.11 1.40 -5.47
N TYR A 239 -8.81 1.52 -5.16
CA TYR A 239 -8.33 1.97 -3.86
C TYR A 239 -8.80 3.38 -3.51
N LEU A 240 -8.89 4.31 -4.48
CA LEU A 240 -9.34 5.66 -4.20
C LEU A 240 -10.86 5.75 -3.98
N TRP A 241 -11.65 4.99 -4.72
CA TRP A 241 -13.11 5.07 -4.70
C TRP A 241 -13.79 4.25 -3.61
N HIS A 242 -13.20 3.09 -3.22
CA HIS A 242 -13.90 2.15 -2.34
C HIS A 242 -14.31 2.76 -1.00
N TRP A 243 -13.46 3.53 -0.37
CA TRP A 243 -13.70 4.03 0.98
C TRP A 243 -14.71 5.19 1.02
N PRO A 244 -14.56 6.27 0.23
CA PRO A 244 -15.55 7.35 0.22
C PRO A 244 -16.96 6.87 -0.15
N LEU A 245 -17.07 6.02 -1.16
CA LEU A 245 -18.37 5.47 -1.57
C LEU A 245 -18.96 4.58 -0.48
N PHE A 246 -18.16 3.76 0.18
CA PHE A 246 -18.60 2.94 1.30
C PHE A 246 -19.08 3.80 2.47
N VAL A 247 -18.34 4.84 2.86
CA VAL A 247 -18.73 5.73 3.97
C VAL A 247 -20.00 6.52 3.63
N PHE A 248 -20.15 7.01 2.41
CA PHE A 248 -21.40 7.66 1.99
C PHE A 248 -22.59 6.67 2.03
N ALA A 249 -22.41 5.45 1.54
CA ALA A 249 -23.44 4.42 1.59
C ALA A 249 -23.82 4.07 3.03
N LEU A 250 -22.84 3.92 3.92
CA LEU A 250 -23.07 3.68 5.36
C LEU A 250 -23.91 4.79 5.98
N ARG A 251 -23.58 6.05 5.70
CA ARG A 251 -24.32 7.21 6.22
C ARG A 251 -25.75 7.34 5.66
N CYS A 252 -25.98 6.83 4.46
CA CYS A 252 -27.31 6.80 3.84
C CYS A 252 -28.12 5.56 4.23
N GLY A 253 -27.61 4.67 5.10
CA GLY A 253 -28.29 3.43 5.53
C GLY A 253 -28.29 2.32 4.46
N TYR A 254 -27.40 2.39 3.44
CA TYR A 254 -27.32 1.40 2.37
C TYR A 254 -26.36 0.24 2.66
N THR A 255 -26.07 -0.05 3.92
CA THR A 255 -25.14 -1.14 4.30
C THR A 255 -25.79 -2.19 5.19
N ASP A 256 -27.08 -2.07 5.47
CA ASP A 256 -27.78 -2.92 6.46
C ASP A 256 -28.18 -4.30 5.92
N THR A 257 -28.18 -4.48 4.61
CA THR A 257 -28.54 -5.75 3.97
C THR A 257 -27.46 -6.23 3.00
N VAL A 258 -27.40 -7.55 2.79
CA VAL A 258 -26.46 -8.16 1.82
C VAL A 258 -26.67 -7.58 0.41
N LEU A 259 -27.93 -7.32 0.04
CA LEU A 259 -28.27 -6.75 -1.26
C LEU A 259 -27.71 -5.33 -1.42
N SER A 260 -27.89 -4.47 -0.41
CA SER A 260 -27.37 -3.10 -0.43
C SER A 260 -25.85 -3.07 -0.44
N CYS A 261 -25.19 -3.93 0.35
CA CYS A 261 -23.72 -4.09 0.28
C CYS A 261 -23.26 -4.51 -1.13
N SER A 262 -23.96 -5.44 -1.77
CA SER A 262 -23.63 -5.88 -3.14
C SER A 262 -23.76 -4.75 -4.15
N ILE A 263 -24.80 -3.92 -4.04
CA ILE A 263 -24.99 -2.73 -4.87
C ILE A 263 -23.83 -1.72 -4.66
N VAL A 264 -23.44 -1.47 -3.41
CA VAL A 264 -22.30 -0.58 -3.10
C VAL A 264 -21.01 -1.10 -3.75
N ILE A 265 -20.73 -2.40 -3.67
CA ILE A 265 -19.58 -3.02 -4.32
C ILE A 265 -19.65 -2.84 -5.84
N LEU A 266 -20.83 -3.05 -6.45
CA LEU A 266 -21.02 -2.86 -7.89
C LEU A 266 -20.76 -1.40 -8.29
N VAL A 267 -21.28 -0.44 -7.54
CA VAL A 267 -21.04 0.99 -7.76
C VAL A 267 -19.55 1.30 -7.68
N ILE A 268 -18.86 0.79 -6.67
CA ILE A 268 -17.40 0.97 -6.54
C ILE A 268 -16.68 0.45 -7.79
N LEU A 269 -17.07 -0.73 -8.29
CA LEU A 269 -16.48 -1.31 -9.50
C LEU A 269 -16.77 -0.49 -10.77
N ILE A 270 -17.94 0.16 -10.88
CA ILE A 270 -18.29 1.03 -12.02
C ILE A 270 -17.43 2.31 -12.01
N PHE A 271 -17.17 2.89 -10.84
CA PHE A 271 -16.36 4.11 -10.72
C PHE A 271 -14.85 3.85 -10.90
N THR A 272 -14.43 2.60 -10.99
CA THR A 272 -13.03 2.19 -11.12
C THR A 272 -12.57 2.03 -12.56
#